data_230b42f16f711cbd23a66a6305b72ea3
#
_entry.id   230b42f16f711cbd23a66a6305b72ea3
#
_cell.length_a   1.000
_cell.length_b   1.000
_cell.length_c   1.000
_cell.angle_alpha   90.00
_cell.angle_beta   90.00
_cell.angle_gamma   90.00
#
_symmetry.space_group_name_H-M   'P 1'
#
loop_
_entity.id
_entity.type
_entity.pdbx_description
1 polymer ?
#
loop_
_entity_poly.entity_id
_entity_poly.type
_entity_poly.pdbx_seq_one_letter_code
_entity_poly.pdbx_strand_id
1 'polypeptide(L)'
;MRFFEVINISDFLFGLKWSPQMAIREDQVGSSGLFGAIPLFAGTILISLIALLIAVPIGLMTAIYLSEYANTKVRAFTKPMLEILSGIPTVVYGFFAAVTVAPFIRTLGANFGLDIASESALGVGVVMGIMIIPLVSSLSDDVISAVPQAMRDGSYGCLLYTSPSPRD
;
A
#
# COMPACT_ATOMS: atom_id res chain seq x y z
N MET A 1 26.57 1.16 -23.93
CA MET A 1 26.06 0.23 -22.90
C MET A 1 27.24 -0.53 -22.28
N ARG A 2 27.97 0.09 -21.36
CA ARG A 2 29.19 -0.50 -20.75
C ARG A 2 28.99 -1.08 -19.35
N PHE A 3 27.75 -1.07 -18.85
CA PHE A 3 27.48 -1.51 -17.48
C PHE A 3 27.73 -3.03 -17.29
N PHE A 4 27.25 -3.82 -18.20
CA PHE A 4 27.42 -5.28 -18.17
C PHE A 4 28.80 -5.78 -18.66
N GLU A 5 29.67 -4.91 -19.13
CA GLU A 5 31.08 -5.24 -19.38
C GLU A 5 31.92 -5.23 -18.08
N VAL A 6 31.43 -4.49 -17.06
CA VAL A 6 32.11 -4.31 -15.77
C VAL A 6 31.47 -5.17 -14.68
N ILE A 7 30.18 -5.43 -14.74
CA ILE A 7 29.41 -6.17 -13.72
C ILE A 7 28.82 -7.42 -14.35
N ASN A 8 29.12 -8.59 -13.75
CA ASN A 8 28.51 -9.85 -14.17
C ASN A 8 27.00 -9.84 -13.93
N ILE A 9 26.22 -10.34 -14.87
CA ILE A 9 24.76 -10.43 -14.76
C ILE A 9 24.33 -11.24 -13.54
N SER A 10 25.08 -12.31 -13.21
CA SER A 10 24.85 -13.13 -12.02
C SER A 10 25.00 -12.33 -10.73
N ASP A 11 26.04 -11.51 -10.63
CA ASP A 11 26.32 -10.70 -9.44
C ASP A 11 25.29 -9.57 -9.29
N PHE A 12 24.79 -9.05 -10.40
CA PHE A 12 23.69 -8.07 -10.40
C PHE A 12 22.37 -8.71 -9.92
N LEU A 13 22.00 -9.88 -10.44
CA LEU A 13 20.71 -10.50 -10.13
C LEU A 13 20.66 -11.10 -8.72
N PHE A 14 21.75 -11.72 -8.28
CA PHE A 14 21.83 -12.46 -7.01
C PHE A 14 22.66 -11.77 -5.92
N GLY A 15 23.19 -10.59 -6.20
CA GLY A 15 23.93 -9.81 -5.21
C GLY A 15 23.05 -9.39 -4.04
N LEU A 16 23.58 -9.60 -2.81
CA LEU A 16 22.90 -9.28 -1.55
C LEU A 16 23.19 -7.87 -1.04
N LYS A 17 24.04 -7.11 -1.71
CA LYS A 17 24.44 -5.78 -1.27
C LYS A 17 24.17 -4.77 -2.39
N TRP A 18 23.49 -3.69 -2.02
CA TRP A 18 23.25 -2.54 -2.88
C TRP A 18 23.96 -1.33 -2.31
N SER A 19 25.04 -0.93 -2.94
CA SER A 19 25.79 0.29 -2.62
C SER A 19 26.30 0.93 -3.90
N PRO A 20 25.50 1.77 -4.55
CA PRO A 20 25.86 2.42 -5.82
C PRO A 20 26.86 3.57 -5.64
N GLN A 21 27.22 3.92 -4.41
CA GLN A 21 28.18 4.98 -4.14
C GLN A 21 29.56 4.54 -4.60
N MET A 22 29.98 5.08 -5.75
CA MET A 22 31.36 4.96 -6.21
C MET A 22 32.25 5.90 -5.41
N ALA A 23 33.49 5.47 -5.12
CA ALA A 23 34.51 6.34 -4.57
C ALA A 23 34.71 7.54 -5.52
N ILE A 24 34.51 8.73 -5.00
CA ILE A 24 34.75 9.98 -5.74
C ILE A 24 36.24 10.30 -5.78
N ARG A 25 37.04 9.66 -4.92
CA ARG A 25 38.49 9.84 -4.81
C ARG A 25 39.22 8.50 -4.95
N GLU A 26 40.35 8.53 -5.69
CA GLU A 26 41.20 7.36 -5.93
C GLU A 26 41.86 6.80 -4.66
N ASP A 27 41.91 7.58 -3.57
CA ASP A 27 42.44 7.20 -2.27
C ASP A 27 41.44 6.44 -1.37
N GLN A 28 40.18 6.34 -1.75
CA GLN A 28 39.18 5.50 -1.07
C GLN A 28 39.21 4.07 -1.59
N VAL A 29 40.18 3.31 -1.08
CA VAL A 29 40.34 1.89 -1.40
C VAL A 29 39.11 1.11 -0.97
N GLY A 30 38.39 0.51 -1.94
CA GLY A 30 37.37 -0.51 -1.67
C GLY A 30 35.93 -0.19 -2.04
N SER A 31 35.62 0.92 -2.68
CA SER A 31 34.24 1.19 -3.15
C SER A 31 34.09 0.99 -4.66
N SER A 32 34.36 -0.20 -5.15
CA SER A 32 33.71 -0.66 -6.37
C SER A 32 32.22 -0.80 -6.04
N GLY A 33 31.35 0.02 -6.67
CA GLY A 33 29.92 -0.01 -6.41
C GLY A 33 29.38 -1.44 -6.45
N LEU A 34 28.64 -1.82 -5.41
CA LEU A 34 27.99 -3.12 -5.34
C LEU A 34 26.55 -2.96 -5.83
N PHE A 35 26.18 -3.70 -6.87
CA PHE A 35 24.90 -3.57 -7.54
C PHE A 35 24.10 -4.87 -7.44
N GLY A 36 23.74 -5.29 -6.23
CA GLY A 36 22.89 -6.45 -6.04
C GLY A 36 21.40 -6.09 -6.10
N ALA A 37 20.60 -6.78 -6.90
CA ALA A 37 19.16 -6.49 -7.07
C ALA A 37 18.29 -7.05 -5.93
N ILE A 38 18.73 -8.10 -5.22
CA ILE A 38 17.93 -8.75 -4.16
C ILE A 38 17.43 -7.79 -3.09
N PRO A 39 18.23 -6.86 -2.52
CA PRO A 39 17.75 -5.94 -1.51
C PRO A 39 16.64 -5.01 -2.02
N LEU A 40 16.67 -4.64 -3.31
CA LEU A 40 15.64 -3.81 -3.93
C LEU A 40 14.31 -4.55 -4.03
N PHE A 41 14.33 -5.80 -4.50
CA PHE A 41 13.13 -6.63 -4.57
C PHE A 41 12.57 -6.94 -3.17
N ALA A 42 13.42 -7.30 -2.23
CA ALA A 42 13.01 -7.58 -0.85
C ALA A 42 12.37 -6.36 -0.19
N GLY A 43 12.98 -5.19 -0.34
CA GLY A 43 12.43 -3.93 0.16
C GLY A 43 11.07 -3.58 -0.47
N THR A 44 10.95 -3.73 -1.79
CA THR A 44 9.69 -3.47 -2.51
C THR A 44 8.58 -4.41 -2.06
N ILE A 45 8.87 -5.71 -1.95
CA ILE A 45 7.89 -6.70 -1.48
C ILE A 45 7.44 -6.40 -0.06
N LEU A 46 8.38 -6.11 0.84
CA LEU A 46 8.09 -5.80 2.24
C LEU A 46 7.18 -4.57 2.36
N ILE A 47 7.53 -3.45 1.70
CA ILE A 47 6.75 -2.23 1.73
C ILE A 47 5.36 -2.46 1.12
N SER A 48 5.28 -3.19 -0.01
CA SER A 48 4.01 -3.52 -0.66
C SER A 48 3.11 -4.36 0.23
N LEU A 49 3.66 -5.35 0.94
CA LEU A 49 2.89 -6.18 1.87
C LEU A 49 2.30 -5.35 3.01
N ILE A 50 3.09 -4.46 3.61
CA ILE A 50 2.62 -3.58 4.68
C ILE A 50 1.50 -2.66 4.15
N ALA A 51 1.71 -2.06 2.97
CA ALA A 51 0.72 -1.18 2.36
C ALA A 51 -0.60 -1.91 2.04
N LEU A 52 -0.55 -3.11 1.48
CA LEU A 52 -1.72 -3.92 1.16
C LEU A 52 -2.46 -4.41 2.41
N LEU A 53 -1.74 -4.79 3.47
CA LEU A 53 -2.33 -5.18 4.75
C LEU A 53 -3.19 -4.07 5.36
N ILE A 54 -2.88 -2.82 5.09
CA ILE A 54 -3.63 -1.66 5.56
C ILE A 54 -4.71 -1.27 4.55
N ALA A 55 -4.33 -1.11 3.28
CA ALA A 55 -5.20 -0.57 2.26
C ALA A 55 -6.37 -1.48 1.89
N VAL A 56 -6.13 -2.79 1.77
CA VAL A 56 -7.16 -3.72 1.30
C VAL A 56 -8.29 -3.89 2.33
N PRO A 57 -8.04 -4.20 3.61
CA PRO A 57 -9.13 -4.36 4.57
C PRO A 57 -9.93 -3.07 4.75
N ILE A 58 -9.26 -1.94 4.92
CA ILE A 58 -9.92 -0.66 5.17
C ILE A 58 -10.67 -0.20 3.91
N GLY A 59 -10.04 -0.28 2.74
CA GLY A 59 -10.64 0.11 1.48
C GLY A 59 -11.87 -0.72 1.12
N LEU A 60 -11.81 -2.06 1.27
CA LEU A 60 -12.94 -2.95 1.03
C LEU A 60 -14.08 -2.72 2.03
N MET A 61 -13.79 -2.58 3.31
CA MET A 61 -14.82 -2.28 4.30
C MET A 61 -15.52 -0.95 4.00
N THR A 62 -14.76 0.06 3.60
CA THR A 62 -15.31 1.35 3.19
C THR A 62 -16.20 1.20 1.96
N ALA A 63 -15.76 0.45 0.95
CA ALA A 63 -16.53 0.23 -0.28
C ALA A 63 -17.85 -0.51 0.01
N ILE A 64 -17.80 -1.59 0.80
CA ILE A 64 -19.00 -2.35 1.19
C ILE A 64 -19.96 -1.45 1.97
N TYR A 65 -19.45 -0.64 2.90
CA TYR A 65 -20.28 0.29 3.64
C TYR A 65 -20.96 1.30 2.73
N LEU A 66 -20.21 1.89 1.78
CA LEU A 66 -20.77 2.89 0.86
C LEU A 66 -21.79 2.29 -0.10
N SER A 67 -21.57 1.07 -0.59
CA SER A 67 -22.43 0.44 -1.57
C SER A 67 -23.72 -0.11 -0.97
N GLU A 68 -23.65 -0.71 0.24
CA GLU A 68 -24.77 -1.47 0.82
C GLU A 68 -25.47 -0.76 1.99
N TYR A 69 -24.74 0.03 2.80
CA TYR A 69 -25.26 0.57 4.05
C TYR A 69 -25.40 2.09 4.08
N ALA A 70 -24.63 2.81 3.26
CA ALA A 70 -24.62 4.26 3.32
C ALA A 70 -25.90 4.84 2.70
N ASN A 71 -26.48 5.80 3.40
CA ASN A 71 -27.58 6.57 2.83
C ASN A 71 -27.08 7.48 1.69
N THR A 72 -28.01 7.93 0.84
CA THR A 72 -27.71 8.73 -0.36
C THR A 72 -26.89 9.99 -0.05
N LYS A 73 -27.11 10.62 1.11
CA LYS A 73 -26.39 11.86 1.50
C LYS A 73 -24.94 11.56 1.86
N VAL A 74 -24.69 10.48 2.63
CA VAL A 74 -23.32 10.06 2.99
C VAL A 74 -22.55 9.66 1.75
N ARG A 75 -23.15 8.86 0.87
CA ARG A 75 -22.54 8.43 -0.38
C ARG A 75 -22.18 9.61 -1.29
N ALA A 76 -23.13 10.57 -1.46
CA ALA A 76 -22.94 11.75 -2.29
C ALA A 76 -21.80 12.66 -1.79
N PHE A 77 -21.50 12.65 -0.49
CA PHE A 77 -20.40 13.41 0.09
C PHE A 77 -19.07 12.64 0.07
N THR A 78 -19.11 11.36 0.46
CA THR A 78 -17.89 10.56 0.64
C THR A 78 -17.24 10.18 -0.69
N LYS A 79 -18.03 9.86 -1.73
CA LYS A 79 -17.51 9.47 -3.04
C LYS A 79 -16.62 10.55 -3.67
N PRO A 80 -17.06 11.82 -3.80
CA PRO A 80 -16.18 12.89 -4.29
C PRO A 80 -14.95 13.13 -3.39
N MET A 81 -15.08 12.97 -2.06
CA MET A 81 -13.92 13.09 -1.17
C MET A 81 -12.87 12.03 -1.46
N LEU A 82 -13.25 10.77 -1.66
CA LEU A 82 -12.32 9.69 -2.02
C LEU A 82 -11.64 9.96 -3.36
N GLU A 83 -12.38 10.49 -4.35
CA GLU A 83 -11.83 10.87 -5.65
C GLU A 83 -10.81 12.01 -5.53
N ILE A 84 -11.10 13.04 -4.74
CA ILE A 84 -10.16 14.14 -4.47
C ILE A 84 -8.89 13.63 -3.77
N LEU A 85 -9.05 12.77 -2.74
CA LEU A 85 -7.90 12.20 -2.05
C LEU A 85 -7.03 11.33 -2.98
N SER A 86 -7.63 10.55 -3.86
CA SER A 86 -6.89 9.74 -4.83
C SER A 86 -6.14 10.59 -5.86
N GLY A 87 -6.59 11.82 -6.11
CA GLY A 87 -5.95 12.78 -7.00
C GLY A 87 -4.77 13.55 -6.41
N ILE A 88 -4.49 13.42 -5.11
CA ILE A 88 -3.36 14.12 -4.48
C ILE A 88 -2.03 13.58 -5.02
N PRO A 89 -1.10 14.45 -5.48
CA PRO A 89 0.20 14.02 -5.96
C PRO A 89 0.98 13.21 -4.91
N THR A 90 1.59 12.10 -5.33
CA THR A 90 2.36 11.20 -4.46
C THR A 90 3.49 11.90 -3.70
N VAL A 91 4.06 12.98 -4.27
CA VAL A 91 5.09 13.80 -3.62
C VAL A 91 4.59 14.44 -2.33
N VAL A 92 3.33 14.86 -2.27
CA VAL A 92 2.71 15.43 -1.06
C VAL A 92 2.65 14.39 0.05
N TYR A 93 2.21 13.18 -0.28
CA TYR A 93 2.21 12.05 0.67
C TYR A 93 3.62 11.70 1.14
N GLY A 94 4.60 11.69 0.23
CA GLY A 94 6.01 11.43 0.57
C GLY A 94 6.59 12.47 1.52
N PHE A 95 6.29 13.75 1.28
CA PHE A 95 6.72 14.83 2.17
C PHE A 95 6.05 14.72 3.55
N PHE A 96 4.74 14.46 3.58
CA PHE A 96 4.02 14.23 4.84
C PHE A 96 4.58 13.02 5.60
N ALA A 97 4.91 11.95 4.89
CA ALA A 97 5.56 10.78 5.46
C ALA A 97 6.87 11.13 6.17
N ALA A 98 7.74 11.88 5.49
CA ALA A 98 9.05 12.24 6.00
C ALA A 98 8.99 13.19 7.21
N VAL A 99 8.10 14.20 7.16
CA VAL A 99 8.05 15.25 8.17
C VAL A 99 7.18 14.90 9.38
N THR A 100 6.12 14.13 9.18
CA THR A 100 5.13 13.87 10.23
C THR A 100 5.13 12.41 10.67
N VAL A 101 5.01 11.47 9.74
CA VAL A 101 4.81 10.06 10.08
C VAL A 101 6.11 9.41 10.57
N ALA A 102 7.23 9.69 9.94
CA ALA A 102 8.51 9.10 10.31
C ALA A 102 8.96 9.50 11.74
N PRO A 103 8.93 10.78 12.17
CA PRO A 103 9.21 11.16 13.53
C PRO A 103 8.22 10.57 14.54
N PHE A 104 6.93 10.48 14.17
CA PHE A 104 5.91 9.90 15.03
C PHE A 104 6.16 8.40 15.29
N ILE A 105 6.44 7.62 14.24
CA ILE A 105 6.76 6.19 14.37
C ILE A 105 8.05 5.98 15.17
N ARG A 106 9.06 6.82 14.95
CA ARG A 106 10.29 6.80 15.72
C ARG A 106 10.06 7.03 17.21
N THR A 107 9.24 8.03 17.56
CA THR A 107 8.89 8.33 18.95
C THR A 107 8.11 7.19 19.60
N LEU A 108 7.15 6.61 18.87
CA LEU A 108 6.43 5.43 19.34
C LEU A 108 7.38 4.24 19.55
N GLY A 109 8.26 3.96 18.61
CA GLY A 109 9.25 2.88 18.75
C GLY A 109 10.16 3.06 19.97
N ALA A 110 10.64 4.26 20.21
CA ALA A 110 11.46 4.59 21.37
C ALA A 110 10.74 4.31 22.69
N ASN A 111 9.44 4.56 22.77
CA ASN A 111 8.63 4.24 23.97
C ASN A 111 8.53 2.73 24.24
N PHE A 112 8.69 1.90 23.21
CA PHE A 112 8.73 0.44 23.32
C PHE A 112 10.15 -0.13 23.37
N GLY A 113 11.17 0.73 23.48
CA GLY A 113 12.57 0.30 23.50
C GLY A 113 13.11 -0.17 22.13
N LEU A 114 12.42 0.16 21.05
CA LEU A 114 12.81 -0.18 19.70
C LEU A 114 13.50 1.03 19.04
N ASP A 115 14.71 0.82 18.54
CA ASP A 115 15.42 1.83 17.74
C ASP A 115 14.96 1.74 16.27
N ILE A 116 13.95 2.53 15.95
CA ILE A 116 13.37 2.57 14.61
C ILE A 116 14.02 3.72 13.82
N ALA A 117 14.64 3.39 12.69
CA ALA A 117 15.16 4.38 11.77
C ALA A 117 14.03 5.24 11.17
N SER A 118 14.30 6.52 10.93
CA SER A 118 13.35 7.46 10.32
C SER A 118 12.86 7.01 8.94
N GLU A 119 13.69 6.24 8.22
CA GLU A 119 13.41 5.71 6.88
C GLU A 119 13.01 4.23 6.94
N SER A 120 12.26 3.83 7.96
CA SER A 120 11.85 2.43 8.10
C SER A 120 10.81 2.04 7.03
N ALA A 121 10.93 0.81 6.52
CA ALA A 121 9.96 0.22 5.59
C ALA A 121 8.53 0.23 6.15
N LEU A 122 8.38 0.19 7.49
CA LEU A 122 7.10 0.28 8.17
C LEU A 122 6.46 1.66 7.96
N GLY A 123 7.22 2.74 8.18
CA GLY A 123 6.71 4.11 7.98
C GLY A 123 6.28 4.37 6.54
N VAL A 124 7.11 3.98 5.60
CA VAL A 124 6.81 4.09 4.16
C VAL A 124 5.59 3.26 3.79
N GLY A 125 5.51 2.00 4.25
CA GLY A 125 4.41 1.09 3.97
C GLY A 125 3.07 1.57 4.53
N VAL A 126 3.06 2.14 5.74
CA VAL A 126 1.85 2.73 6.35
C VAL A 126 1.34 3.90 5.52
N VAL A 127 2.21 4.83 5.13
CA VAL A 127 1.80 6.00 4.33
C VAL A 127 1.33 5.59 2.94
N MET A 128 2.03 4.65 2.28
CA MET A 128 1.58 4.10 1.01
C MET A 128 0.23 3.39 1.15
N GLY A 129 0.01 2.64 2.24
CA GLY A 129 -1.27 2.03 2.55
C GLY A 129 -2.40 3.05 2.65
N ILE A 130 -2.21 4.12 3.41
CA ILE A 130 -3.19 5.20 3.55
C ILE A 130 -3.49 5.87 2.20
N MET A 131 -2.47 6.11 1.39
CA MET A 131 -2.61 6.70 0.05
C MET A 131 -3.44 5.83 -0.89
N ILE A 132 -3.34 4.51 -0.79
CA ILE A 132 -4.03 3.55 -1.67
C ILE A 132 -5.48 3.30 -1.22
N ILE A 133 -5.84 3.52 0.06
CA ILE A 133 -7.21 3.32 0.58
C ILE A 133 -8.28 3.96 -0.30
N PRO A 134 -8.20 5.25 -0.68
CA PRO A 134 -9.22 5.89 -1.50
C PRO A 134 -9.40 5.21 -2.86
N LEU A 135 -8.29 4.81 -3.49
CA LEU A 135 -8.32 4.11 -4.78
C LEU A 135 -9.00 2.75 -4.68
N VAL A 136 -8.61 1.94 -3.68
CA VAL A 136 -9.22 0.61 -3.43
C VAL A 136 -10.70 0.75 -3.13
N SER A 137 -11.07 1.74 -2.29
CA SER A 137 -12.46 1.96 -1.91
C SER A 137 -13.32 2.39 -3.11
N SER A 138 -12.87 3.35 -3.90
CA SER A 138 -13.60 3.85 -5.07
C SER A 138 -13.78 2.77 -6.12
N LEU A 139 -12.70 2.07 -6.48
CA LEU A 139 -12.74 1.00 -7.48
C LEU A 139 -13.63 -0.16 -7.03
N SER A 140 -13.56 -0.55 -5.76
CA SER A 140 -14.39 -1.62 -5.21
C SER A 140 -15.86 -1.23 -5.15
N ASP A 141 -16.19 0.02 -4.75
CA ASP A 141 -17.57 0.54 -4.78
C ASP A 141 -18.16 0.50 -6.20
N ASP A 142 -17.39 0.88 -7.20
CA ASP A 142 -17.83 0.83 -8.60
C ASP A 142 -18.11 -0.60 -9.06
N VAL A 143 -17.24 -1.56 -8.74
CA VAL A 143 -17.44 -2.98 -9.08
C VAL A 143 -18.65 -3.57 -8.35
N ILE A 144 -18.81 -3.33 -7.06
CA ILE A 144 -19.94 -3.79 -6.27
C ILE A 144 -21.25 -3.20 -6.82
N SER A 145 -21.26 -1.92 -7.14
CA SER A 145 -22.45 -1.23 -7.67
C SER A 145 -22.83 -1.66 -9.09
N ALA A 146 -21.88 -2.21 -9.86
CA ALA A 146 -22.13 -2.72 -11.21
C ALA A 146 -22.88 -4.06 -11.24
N VAL A 147 -23.04 -4.76 -10.10
CA VAL A 147 -23.77 -6.02 -10.02
C VAL A 147 -25.26 -5.78 -10.23
N PRO A 148 -25.91 -6.41 -11.24
CA PRO A 148 -27.34 -6.25 -11.51
C PRO A 148 -28.23 -6.62 -10.32
N GLN A 149 -29.29 -5.84 -10.09
CA GLN A 149 -30.20 -6.07 -8.96
C GLN A 149 -30.82 -7.47 -8.97
N ALA A 150 -31.12 -8.02 -10.15
CA ALA A 150 -31.66 -9.37 -10.28
C ALA A 150 -30.74 -10.46 -9.69
N MET A 151 -29.42 -10.29 -9.78
CA MET A 151 -28.46 -11.22 -9.17
C MET A 151 -28.43 -11.09 -7.64
N ARG A 152 -28.56 -9.85 -7.13
CA ARG A 152 -28.67 -9.57 -5.69
C ARG A 152 -29.93 -10.17 -5.11
N ASP A 153 -31.09 -9.94 -5.75
CA ASP A 153 -32.38 -10.48 -5.33
C ASP A 153 -32.38 -12.01 -5.37
N GLY A 154 -31.73 -12.61 -6.37
CA GLY A 154 -31.55 -14.06 -6.46
C GLY A 154 -30.74 -14.63 -5.28
N SER A 155 -29.67 -13.94 -4.84
CA SER A 155 -28.89 -14.38 -3.70
C SER A 155 -29.66 -14.29 -2.38
N TYR A 156 -30.48 -13.27 -2.19
CA TYR A 156 -31.38 -13.14 -1.04
C TYR A 156 -32.51 -14.20 -1.10
N GLY A 157 -33.02 -14.52 -2.29
CA GLY A 157 -34.01 -15.59 -2.48
C GLY A 157 -33.46 -16.95 -2.07
N CYS A 158 -32.23 -17.28 -2.36
CA CYS A 158 -31.58 -18.52 -1.92
C CYS A 158 -31.42 -18.61 -0.39
N LEU A 159 -31.16 -17.47 0.28
CA LEU A 159 -31.06 -17.44 1.74
C LEU A 159 -32.41 -17.59 2.45
N LEU A 160 -33.52 -17.20 1.81
CA LEU A 160 -34.87 -17.42 2.33
C LEU A 160 -35.25 -18.89 2.40
N TYR A 161 -34.64 -19.78 1.60
CA TYR A 161 -34.88 -21.22 1.66
C TYR A 161 -34.24 -21.89 2.88
N THR A 162 -33.30 -21.26 3.56
CA THR A 162 -32.65 -21.78 4.75
C THR A 162 -33.24 -21.23 6.06
N SER A 163 -34.21 -20.33 5.98
CA SER A 163 -34.93 -19.78 7.12
C SER A 163 -36.16 -20.66 7.40
N PRO A 164 -36.33 -21.25 8.62
CA PRO A 164 -37.56 -21.99 8.95
C PRO A 164 -38.76 -21.07 8.80
N SER A 165 -39.75 -21.52 8.04
CA SER A 165 -40.99 -20.78 7.85
C SER A 165 -41.69 -20.59 9.20
N PRO A 166 -42.17 -19.38 9.51
CA PRO A 166 -42.94 -19.15 10.74
C PRO A 166 -44.30 -19.86 10.76
N ARG A 167 -44.55 -20.73 9.79
CA ARG A 167 -45.83 -21.45 9.62
C ARG A 167 -45.76 -22.95 9.90
N ASP A 168 -44.61 -23.48 10.33
CA ASP A 168 -44.46 -24.87 10.74
C ASP A 168 -44.42 -25.02 12.25
#